data_c502b48394d853765536580b77df1622
#
_entry.id   c502b48394d853765536580b77df1622
#
_cell.length_a   1.000
_cell.length_b   1.000
_cell.length_c   1.000
_cell.angle_alpha   90.00
_cell.angle_beta   90.00
_cell.angle_gamma   90.00
#
_symmetry.space_group_name_H-M   'P 1'
#
loop_
_entity.id
_entity.type
_entity.pdbx_description
1 polymer ?
#
loop_
_entity_poly.entity_id
_entity_poly.type
_entity_poly.pdbx_seq_one_letter_code
_entity_poly.pdbx_strand_id
1 'polypeptide(L)'
;MLENAALSQPRTFGLVAGLGVGGGIFYYKELVAAHLAQGLSPRIVMVHADVRRVMNHAAAREADQLANYLAALLGQLARAGAEIATIPAFSPQVCAAELAAITPLPLVSLLDAISDEVKRRELRRVALFGARVTMETQLFGALQDAGVDVIPARPEEMDQIAAIYVRVVEEARASAEDYDTLRSLAHTLIEREKLDGIIFAGTDLAFVFNPENTDFPHVDGARVHLKAIMAELLR
;
A
#
# COMPACT_ATOMS: atom_id res chain seq x y z
N MET A 1 -30.97 32.57 -7.14
CA MET A 1 -29.79 32.20 -7.94
C MET A 1 -28.72 31.76 -6.96
N LEU A 2 -28.59 30.45 -6.77
CA LEU A 2 -27.48 29.91 -5.95
C LEU A 2 -26.29 29.87 -6.92
N GLU A 3 -25.27 30.70 -6.68
CA GLU A 3 -23.97 30.60 -7.32
C GLU A 3 -23.43 29.19 -7.02
N ASN A 4 -23.42 28.38 -8.07
CA ASN A 4 -22.67 27.13 -8.11
C ASN A 4 -21.20 27.55 -7.99
N ALA A 5 -20.63 27.52 -6.80
CA ALA A 5 -19.19 27.49 -6.62
C ALA A 5 -18.74 26.25 -7.42
N ALA A 6 -18.13 26.46 -8.56
CA ALA A 6 -17.57 25.40 -9.37
C ALA A 6 -16.55 24.68 -8.51
N LEU A 7 -16.91 23.51 -7.99
CA LEU A 7 -15.96 22.62 -7.34
C LEU A 7 -14.85 22.43 -8.36
N SER A 8 -13.62 22.82 -8.01
CA SER A 8 -12.45 22.59 -8.87
C SER A 8 -12.42 21.11 -9.21
N GLN A 9 -12.32 20.80 -10.51
CA GLN A 9 -12.26 19.39 -10.89
C GLN A 9 -11.02 18.76 -10.26
N PRO A 10 -11.15 17.54 -9.69
CA PRO A 10 -10.00 16.87 -9.10
C PRO A 10 -8.92 16.64 -10.17
N ARG A 11 -7.65 16.64 -9.73
CA ARG A 11 -6.52 16.33 -10.60
C ARG A 11 -6.68 14.96 -11.24
N THR A 12 -6.17 14.78 -12.46
CA THR A 12 -6.15 13.47 -13.10
C THR A 12 -5.12 12.59 -12.41
N PHE A 13 -5.57 11.47 -11.88
CA PHE A 13 -4.77 10.54 -11.08
C PHE A 13 -4.23 9.38 -11.90
N GLY A 14 -2.95 9.08 -11.76
CA GLY A 14 -2.27 7.96 -12.38
C GLY A 14 -2.12 6.78 -11.43
N LEU A 15 -2.52 5.58 -11.85
CA LEU A 15 -2.40 4.36 -11.07
C LEU A 15 -1.55 3.32 -11.81
N VAL A 16 -0.42 2.92 -11.23
CA VAL A 16 0.35 1.79 -11.73
C VAL A 16 -0.22 0.50 -11.14
N ALA A 17 -1.04 -0.20 -11.93
CA ALA A 17 -1.64 -1.48 -11.57
C ALA A 17 -0.78 -2.68 -12.01
N GLY A 18 -1.20 -3.91 -11.72
CA GLY A 18 -0.54 -5.14 -12.19
C GLY A 18 0.52 -5.69 -11.24
N LEU A 19 0.70 -5.08 -10.07
CA LEU A 19 1.66 -5.50 -9.04
C LEU A 19 0.98 -6.27 -7.88
N GLY A 20 0.06 -7.11 -8.20
CA GLY A 20 -1.03 -7.71 -7.50
C GLY A 20 -2.30 -7.24 -8.18
N VAL A 21 -2.95 -8.15 -8.95
CA VAL A 21 -4.16 -7.78 -9.71
C VAL A 21 -5.27 -7.33 -8.76
N GLY A 22 -5.42 -8.06 -7.66
CA GLY A 22 -6.40 -7.75 -6.62
C GLY A 22 -6.20 -6.35 -6.02
N GLY A 23 -4.98 -6.03 -5.59
CA GLY A 23 -4.64 -4.72 -5.04
C GLY A 23 -4.97 -3.57 -6.01
N GLY A 24 -4.63 -3.72 -7.29
CA GLY A 24 -4.96 -2.72 -8.32
C GLY A 24 -6.47 -2.50 -8.47
N ILE A 25 -7.26 -3.57 -8.49
CA ILE A 25 -8.73 -3.52 -8.55
C ILE A 25 -9.30 -2.88 -7.28
N PHE A 26 -8.79 -3.25 -6.11
CA PHE A 26 -9.19 -2.67 -4.84
C PHE A 26 -9.00 -1.15 -4.83
N TYR A 27 -7.79 -0.67 -5.18
CA TYR A 27 -7.51 0.77 -5.25
C TYR A 27 -8.43 1.49 -6.23
N TYR A 28 -8.61 0.96 -7.43
CA TYR A 28 -9.52 1.57 -8.41
C TYR A 28 -10.94 1.69 -7.88
N LYS A 29 -11.49 0.61 -7.32
CA LYS A 29 -12.85 0.57 -6.76
C LYS A 29 -13.03 1.58 -5.63
N GLU A 30 -12.10 1.61 -4.67
CA GLU A 30 -12.17 2.51 -3.52
C GLU A 30 -12.00 3.99 -3.93
N LEU A 31 -11.11 4.28 -4.90
CA LEU A 31 -10.95 5.64 -5.43
C LEU A 31 -12.21 6.13 -6.14
N VAL A 32 -12.82 5.28 -6.97
CA VAL A 32 -14.10 5.62 -7.63
C VAL A 32 -15.18 5.88 -6.59
N ALA A 33 -15.32 5.00 -5.60
CA ALA A 33 -16.32 5.17 -4.53
C ALA A 33 -16.09 6.46 -3.74
N ALA A 34 -14.83 6.78 -3.40
CA ALA A 34 -14.49 7.99 -2.66
C ALA A 34 -14.78 9.27 -3.44
N HIS A 35 -14.55 9.30 -4.76
CA HIS A 35 -14.92 10.44 -5.59
C HIS A 35 -16.46 10.61 -5.63
N LEU A 36 -17.18 9.53 -5.92
CA LEU A 36 -18.64 9.57 -6.01
C LEU A 36 -19.29 10.00 -4.69
N ALA A 37 -18.75 9.56 -3.55
CA ALA A 37 -19.25 9.97 -2.23
C ALA A 37 -19.12 11.49 -1.98
N GLN A 38 -18.24 12.17 -2.72
CA GLN A 38 -18.05 13.61 -2.67
C GLN A 38 -18.73 14.36 -3.82
N GLY A 39 -19.52 13.67 -4.64
CA GLY A 39 -20.19 14.25 -5.82
C GLY A 39 -19.24 14.60 -6.96
N LEU A 40 -18.03 14.00 -6.99
CA LEU A 40 -17.01 14.24 -7.98
C LEU A 40 -16.96 13.13 -9.03
N SER A 41 -16.60 13.48 -10.26
CA SER A 41 -16.32 12.50 -11.30
C SER A 41 -14.87 12.04 -11.22
N PRO A 42 -14.60 10.72 -11.10
CA PRO A 42 -13.23 10.20 -11.08
C PRO A 42 -12.50 10.51 -12.40
N ARG A 43 -11.27 11.00 -12.27
CA ARG A 43 -10.34 11.20 -13.41
C ARG A 43 -9.12 10.32 -13.19
N ILE A 44 -9.19 9.06 -13.64
CA ILE A 44 -8.18 8.04 -13.35
C ILE A 44 -7.62 7.49 -14.67
N VAL A 45 -6.30 7.46 -14.77
CA VAL A 45 -5.55 6.77 -15.84
C VAL A 45 -4.80 5.62 -15.20
N MET A 46 -4.82 4.46 -15.85
CA MET A 46 -4.14 3.27 -15.33
C MET A 46 -3.17 2.72 -16.37
N VAL A 47 -2.02 2.22 -15.88
CA VAL A 47 -1.06 1.45 -16.66
C VAL A 47 -0.80 0.13 -15.96
N HIS A 48 -0.64 -0.95 -16.72
CA HIS A 48 -0.38 -2.27 -16.17
C HIS A 48 1.12 -2.58 -16.19
N ALA A 49 1.69 -2.86 -15.01
CA ALA A 49 3.09 -3.27 -14.85
C ALA A 49 3.25 -4.78 -15.02
N ASP A 50 4.39 -5.22 -15.53
CA ASP A 50 4.79 -6.63 -15.51
C ASP A 50 5.33 -6.99 -14.12
N VAL A 51 4.52 -7.69 -13.33
CA VAL A 51 4.88 -8.13 -11.98
C VAL A 51 6.14 -9.01 -11.96
N ARG A 52 6.35 -9.84 -12.99
CA ARG A 52 7.53 -10.73 -13.06
C ARG A 52 8.80 -9.90 -13.17
N ARG A 53 8.77 -8.87 -14.00
CA ARG A 53 9.90 -7.94 -14.14
C ARG A 53 10.20 -7.22 -12.83
N VAL A 54 9.17 -6.73 -12.13
CA VAL A 54 9.34 -6.08 -10.82
C VAL A 54 9.94 -7.05 -9.80
N MET A 55 9.40 -8.26 -9.71
CA MET A 55 9.88 -9.26 -8.76
C MET A 55 11.32 -9.70 -9.05
N ASN A 56 11.71 -9.85 -10.34
CA ASN A 56 13.07 -10.19 -10.72
C ASN A 56 14.07 -9.10 -10.30
N HIS A 57 13.79 -7.82 -10.60
CA HIS A 57 14.66 -6.71 -10.18
C HIS A 57 14.73 -6.59 -8.66
N ALA A 58 13.60 -6.73 -7.95
CA ALA A 58 13.57 -6.68 -6.49
C ALA A 58 14.40 -7.82 -5.86
N ALA A 59 14.29 -9.06 -6.37
CA ALA A 59 15.05 -10.21 -5.90
C ALA A 59 16.57 -10.06 -6.18
N ALA A 60 16.92 -9.50 -7.34
CA ALA A 60 18.30 -9.22 -7.73
C ALA A 60 18.89 -7.97 -7.02
N ARG A 61 18.10 -7.24 -6.24
CA ARG A 61 18.48 -5.96 -5.61
C ARG A 61 18.93 -4.89 -6.62
N GLU A 62 18.31 -4.88 -7.78
CA GLU A 62 18.60 -3.97 -8.89
C GLU A 62 17.71 -2.72 -8.79
N ALA A 63 17.87 -1.91 -7.74
CA ALA A 63 17.02 -0.78 -7.44
C ALA A 63 16.96 0.26 -8.58
N ASP A 64 18.08 0.60 -9.18
CA ASP A 64 18.13 1.55 -10.33
C ASP A 64 17.35 1.02 -11.54
N GLN A 65 17.48 -0.28 -11.85
CA GLN A 65 16.78 -0.90 -12.99
C GLN A 65 15.27 -0.93 -12.76
N LEU A 66 14.86 -1.24 -11.51
CA LEU A 66 13.47 -1.21 -11.10
C LEU A 66 12.91 0.21 -11.17
N ALA A 67 13.63 1.19 -10.64
CA ALA A 67 13.24 2.60 -10.68
C ALA A 67 13.06 3.11 -12.12
N ASN A 68 14.00 2.79 -13.02
CA ASN A 68 13.89 3.13 -14.44
C ASN A 68 12.67 2.51 -15.11
N TYR A 69 12.38 1.24 -14.80
CA TYR A 69 11.18 0.58 -15.31
C TYR A 69 9.89 1.25 -14.83
N LEU A 70 9.79 1.56 -13.53
CA LEU A 70 8.63 2.21 -12.95
C LEU A 70 8.48 3.66 -13.45
N ALA A 71 9.58 4.40 -13.59
CA ALA A 71 9.57 5.74 -14.16
C ALA A 71 9.07 5.76 -15.61
N ALA A 72 9.39 4.73 -16.41
CA ALA A 72 8.86 4.59 -17.76
C ALA A 72 7.32 4.41 -17.77
N LEU A 73 6.76 3.65 -16.82
CA LEU A 73 5.32 3.50 -16.65
C LEU A 73 4.66 4.81 -16.20
N LEU A 74 5.27 5.50 -15.24
CA LEU A 74 4.82 6.83 -14.80
C LEU A 74 4.87 7.86 -15.95
N GLY A 75 5.86 7.76 -16.84
CA GLY A 75 5.93 8.55 -18.06
C GLY A 75 4.78 8.27 -19.05
N GLN A 76 4.26 7.02 -19.08
CA GLN A 76 3.06 6.71 -19.86
C GLN A 76 1.83 7.39 -19.25
N LEU A 77 1.67 7.33 -17.92
CA LEU A 77 0.60 8.01 -17.20
C LEU A 77 0.63 9.54 -17.42
N ALA A 78 1.83 10.14 -17.33
CA ALA A 78 2.01 11.57 -17.59
C ALA A 78 1.58 11.97 -19.02
N ARG A 79 1.98 11.20 -20.03
CA ARG A 79 1.56 11.42 -21.42
C ARG A 79 0.06 11.24 -21.64
N ALA A 80 -0.58 10.41 -20.82
CA ALA A 80 -2.04 10.23 -20.83
C ALA A 80 -2.80 11.29 -20.00
N GLY A 81 -2.09 12.30 -19.48
CA GLY A 81 -2.66 13.43 -18.77
C GLY A 81 -2.77 13.27 -17.25
N ALA A 82 -2.12 12.27 -16.66
CA ALA A 82 -2.02 12.20 -15.20
C ALA A 82 -1.16 13.34 -14.65
N GLU A 83 -1.58 13.93 -13.55
CA GLU A 83 -0.95 15.08 -12.89
C GLU A 83 -0.26 14.67 -11.57
N ILE A 84 -0.65 13.53 -11.04
CA ILE A 84 -0.13 12.90 -9.82
C ILE A 84 -0.35 11.40 -9.94
N ALA A 85 0.48 10.59 -9.32
CA ALA A 85 0.37 9.15 -9.46
C ALA A 85 0.71 8.40 -8.16
N THR A 86 0.45 7.09 -8.17
CA THR A 86 0.95 6.16 -7.16
C THR A 86 1.28 4.80 -7.73
N ILE A 87 2.08 4.06 -6.98
CA ILE A 87 2.38 2.64 -7.17
C ILE A 87 1.87 1.90 -5.93
N PRO A 88 0.63 1.35 -5.95
CA PRO A 88 -0.02 0.77 -4.79
C PRO A 88 0.46 -0.66 -4.53
N ALA A 89 1.76 -0.81 -4.28
CA ALA A 89 2.40 -2.07 -3.97
C ALA A 89 3.59 -1.86 -3.05
N PHE A 90 3.82 -2.80 -2.14
CA PHE A 90 4.91 -2.71 -1.17
C PHE A 90 6.25 -3.17 -1.75
N SER A 91 6.29 -4.30 -2.44
CA SER A 91 7.56 -4.86 -2.95
C SER A 91 8.39 -3.88 -3.81
N PRO A 92 7.81 -3.06 -4.69
CA PRO A 92 8.60 -2.10 -5.47
C PRO A 92 9.11 -0.91 -4.65
N GLN A 93 8.71 -0.73 -3.39
CA GLN A 93 9.21 0.35 -2.54
C GLN A 93 10.70 0.19 -2.19
N VAL A 94 11.29 -0.96 -2.50
CA VAL A 94 12.74 -1.20 -2.39
C VAL A 94 13.57 -0.19 -3.20
N CYS A 95 13.01 0.42 -4.23
CA CYS A 95 13.66 1.46 -5.05
C CYS A 95 13.03 2.86 -4.89
N ALA A 96 12.35 3.10 -3.75
CA ALA A 96 11.60 4.35 -3.55
C ALA A 96 12.49 5.61 -3.67
N ALA A 97 13.72 5.56 -3.15
CA ALA A 97 14.67 6.67 -3.21
C ALA A 97 15.15 6.95 -4.63
N GLU A 98 15.54 5.90 -5.37
CA GLU A 98 15.99 5.97 -6.76
C GLU A 98 14.85 6.47 -7.67
N LEU A 99 13.64 5.96 -7.44
CA LEU A 99 12.46 6.37 -8.18
C LEU A 99 12.10 7.84 -7.92
N ALA A 100 12.18 8.29 -6.69
CA ALA A 100 11.89 9.69 -6.33
C ALA A 100 12.78 10.68 -7.07
N ALA A 101 14.04 10.30 -7.38
CA ALA A 101 14.98 11.13 -8.09
C ALA A 101 14.69 11.29 -9.60
N ILE A 102 13.94 10.35 -10.21
CA ILE A 102 13.73 10.28 -11.67
C ILE A 102 12.25 10.26 -12.10
N THR A 103 11.32 10.24 -11.15
CA THR A 103 9.88 10.20 -11.48
C THR A 103 9.44 11.44 -12.25
N PRO A 104 8.67 11.28 -13.35
CA PRO A 104 8.14 12.41 -14.11
C PRO A 104 6.86 13.01 -13.50
N LEU A 105 6.30 12.38 -12.46
CA LEU A 105 5.07 12.80 -11.79
C LEU A 105 5.30 12.88 -10.28
N PRO A 106 4.66 13.82 -9.58
CA PRO A 106 4.54 13.74 -8.14
C PRO A 106 3.90 12.42 -7.72
N LEU A 107 4.46 11.75 -6.71
CA LEU A 107 3.93 10.50 -6.20
C LEU A 107 3.29 10.70 -4.83
N VAL A 108 2.12 10.08 -4.63
CA VAL A 108 1.62 9.86 -3.28
C VAL A 108 2.31 8.61 -2.73
N SER A 109 3.15 8.81 -1.72
CA SER A 109 3.99 7.75 -1.15
C SER A 109 3.17 6.87 -0.20
N LEU A 110 3.23 5.56 -0.46
CA LEU A 110 2.65 4.54 0.42
C LEU A 110 3.36 4.48 1.78
N LEU A 111 4.69 4.60 1.76
CA LEU A 111 5.50 4.54 2.98
C LEU A 111 5.27 5.77 3.86
N ASP A 112 5.24 6.96 3.27
CA ASP A 112 4.99 8.21 4.01
C ASP A 112 3.59 8.21 4.62
N ALA A 113 2.58 7.76 3.87
CA ALA A 113 1.21 7.68 4.38
C ALA A 113 1.10 6.78 5.62
N ILE A 114 1.81 5.65 5.65
CA ILE A 114 1.85 4.76 6.81
C ILE A 114 2.64 5.41 7.96
N SER A 115 3.81 6.00 7.69
CA SER A 115 4.64 6.65 8.70
C SER A 115 3.89 7.80 9.37
N ASP A 116 3.17 8.62 8.61
CA ASP A 116 2.37 9.71 9.12
C ASP A 116 1.20 9.21 9.99
N GLU A 117 0.54 8.14 9.58
CA GLU A 117 -0.56 7.55 10.36
C GLU A 117 -0.06 6.93 11.67
N VAL A 118 1.08 6.27 11.64
CA VAL A 118 1.73 5.69 12.84
C VAL A 118 2.12 6.80 13.82
N LYS A 119 2.72 7.90 13.33
CA LYS A 119 3.03 9.08 14.14
C LYS A 119 1.77 9.72 14.71
N ARG A 120 0.73 9.91 13.90
CA ARG A 120 -0.54 10.50 14.30
C ARG A 120 -1.24 9.69 15.41
N ARG A 121 -1.09 8.36 15.38
CA ARG A 121 -1.65 7.46 16.41
C ARG A 121 -0.68 7.25 17.59
N GLU A 122 0.50 7.83 17.55
CA GLU A 122 1.54 7.69 18.58
C GLU A 122 1.96 6.23 18.85
N LEU A 123 1.90 5.36 17.82
CA LEU A 123 2.28 3.97 17.95
C LEU A 123 3.80 3.87 18.12
N ARG A 124 4.26 2.98 19.00
CA ARG A 124 5.68 2.81 19.34
C ARG A 124 6.22 1.43 19.00
N ARG A 125 5.38 0.41 19.13
CA ARG A 125 5.77 -0.99 18.93
C ARG A 125 4.76 -1.68 18.04
N VAL A 126 5.18 -2.10 16.87
CA VAL A 126 4.29 -2.70 15.87
C VAL A 126 4.90 -3.96 15.27
N ALA A 127 4.09 -4.84 14.71
CA ALA A 127 4.55 -5.90 13.80
C ALA A 127 3.95 -5.70 12.42
N LEU A 128 4.55 -6.33 11.43
CA LEU A 128 4.13 -6.23 10.03
C LEU A 128 3.50 -7.54 9.56
N PHE A 129 2.40 -7.45 8.83
CA PHE A 129 1.83 -8.54 8.04
C PHE A 129 1.92 -8.18 6.56
N GLY A 130 2.47 -9.09 5.75
CA GLY A 130 2.64 -8.84 4.31
C GLY A 130 3.63 -9.78 3.64
N ALA A 131 4.23 -9.35 2.55
CA ALA A 131 5.29 -10.10 1.88
C ALA A 131 6.52 -10.27 2.78
N ARG A 132 7.22 -11.41 2.64
CA ARG A 132 8.44 -11.70 3.40
C ARG A 132 9.44 -10.53 3.35
N VAL A 133 9.76 -10.04 2.14
CA VAL A 133 10.72 -8.95 1.96
C VAL A 133 10.32 -7.70 2.74
N THR A 134 9.03 -7.38 2.79
CA THR A 134 8.52 -6.20 3.51
C THR A 134 8.68 -6.36 5.03
N MET A 135 8.45 -7.57 5.54
CA MET A 135 8.63 -7.89 6.97
C MET A 135 10.12 -7.91 7.35
N GLU A 136 10.97 -8.59 6.57
CA GLU A 136 12.42 -8.68 6.82
C GLU A 136 13.14 -7.33 6.74
N THR A 137 12.72 -6.47 5.82
CA THR A 137 13.28 -5.11 5.68
C THR A 137 12.63 -4.09 6.60
N GLN A 138 11.70 -4.52 7.47
CA GLN A 138 10.97 -3.64 8.38
C GLN A 138 10.35 -2.44 7.65
N LEU A 139 9.60 -2.72 6.59
CA LEU A 139 9.01 -1.72 5.71
C LEU A 139 10.07 -0.79 5.07
N PHE A 140 11.18 -1.38 4.65
CA PHE A 140 12.32 -0.68 4.03
C PHE A 140 12.91 0.43 4.94
N GLY A 141 12.81 0.28 6.26
CA GLY A 141 13.30 1.25 7.23
C GLY A 141 12.41 2.47 7.46
N ALA A 142 11.30 2.60 6.75
CA ALA A 142 10.45 3.80 6.77
C ALA A 142 9.89 4.15 8.17
N LEU A 143 9.77 3.18 9.07
CA LEU A 143 9.26 3.40 10.43
C LEU A 143 10.34 3.77 11.44
N GLN A 144 11.62 3.49 11.14
CA GLN A 144 12.74 3.82 12.04
C GLN A 144 12.88 5.33 12.22
N ASP A 145 12.73 6.10 11.13
CA ASP A 145 12.74 7.56 11.15
C ASP A 145 11.53 8.15 11.90
N ALA A 146 10.48 7.36 12.05
CA ALA A 146 9.31 7.71 12.85
C ALA A 146 9.49 7.40 14.36
N GLY A 147 10.60 6.80 14.75
CA GLY A 147 10.87 6.38 16.13
C GLY A 147 10.00 5.21 16.59
N VAL A 148 9.68 4.29 15.67
CA VAL A 148 8.80 3.14 15.88
C VAL A 148 9.61 1.85 15.81
N ASP A 149 9.50 1.03 16.86
CA ASP A 149 10.09 -0.29 16.93
C ASP A 149 9.25 -1.29 16.12
N VAL A 150 9.79 -1.83 15.05
CA VAL A 150 9.18 -2.93 14.30
C VAL A 150 9.65 -4.25 14.92
N ILE A 151 8.76 -4.95 15.59
CA ILE A 151 9.05 -6.22 16.25
C ILE A 151 8.80 -7.36 15.24
N PRO A 152 9.83 -8.13 14.88
CA PRO A 152 9.65 -9.23 13.95
C PRO A 152 8.84 -10.37 14.60
N ALA A 153 8.00 -11.00 13.82
CA ALA A 153 7.42 -12.30 14.18
C ALA A 153 8.52 -13.37 14.26
N ARG A 154 8.28 -14.46 14.96
CA ARG A 154 9.20 -15.62 14.96
C ARG A 154 9.34 -16.17 13.54
N PRO A 155 10.45 -16.83 13.21
CA PRO A 155 10.67 -17.34 11.84
C PRO A 155 9.49 -18.15 11.29
N GLU A 156 8.94 -19.06 12.09
CA GLU A 156 7.81 -19.93 11.68
C GLU A 156 6.52 -19.15 11.49
N GLU A 157 6.28 -18.12 12.32
CA GLU A 157 5.13 -17.22 12.19
C GLU A 157 5.26 -16.34 10.95
N MET A 158 6.47 -15.84 10.68
CA MET A 158 6.77 -15.06 9.48
C MET A 158 6.59 -15.89 8.21
N ASP A 159 7.03 -17.16 8.24
CA ASP A 159 6.82 -18.12 7.14
C ASP A 159 5.34 -18.31 6.87
N GLN A 160 4.53 -18.48 7.91
CA GLN A 160 3.11 -18.68 7.80
C GLN A 160 2.39 -17.43 7.27
N ILE A 161 2.71 -16.24 7.80
CA ILE A 161 2.16 -14.97 7.32
C ILE A 161 2.47 -14.77 5.84
N ALA A 162 3.74 -14.97 5.45
CA ALA A 162 4.19 -14.79 4.08
C ALA A 162 3.52 -15.79 3.11
N ALA A 163 3.37 -17.06 3.51
CA ALA A 163 2.72 -18.09 2.70
C ALA A 163 1.23 -17.78 2.47
N ILE A 164 0.52 -17.34 3.52
CA ILE A 164 -0.87 -16.91 3.40
C ILE A 164 -0.95 -15.68 2.47
N TYR A 165 -0.09 -14.69 2.67
CA TYR A 165 -0.08 -13.49 1.84
C TYR A 165 0.10 -13.81 0.35
N VAL A 166 1.01 -14.72 0.00
CA VAL A 166 1.22 -15.15 -1.39
C VAL A 166 -0.05 -15.74 -1.98
N ARG A 167 -0.73 -16.65 -1.26
CA ARG A 167 -2.01 -17.22 -1.73
C ARG A 167 -3.08 -16.14 -1.96
N VAL A 168 -3.21 -15.20 -1.02
CA VAL A 168 -4.18 -14.11 -1.13
C VAL A 168 -3.90 -13.24 -2.36
N VAL A 169 -2.62 -12.95 -2.66
CA VAL A 169 -2.24 -12.21 -3.87
C VAL A 169 -2.57 -12.99 -5.14
N GLU A 170 -2.29 -14.29 -5.17
CA GLU A 170 -2.54 -15.15 -6.34
C GLU A 170 -4.03 -15.34 -6.63
N GLU A 171 -4.82 -15.54 -5.58
CA GLU A 171 -6.25 -15.84 -5.70
C GLU A 171 -7.14 -14.59 -5.66
N ALA A 172 -6.61 -13.41 -5.30
CA ALA A 172 -7.34 -12.17 -5.03
C ALA A 172 -8.51 -12.37 -4.04
N ARG A 173 -8.34 -13.29 -3.10
CA ARG A 173 -9.30 -13.63 -2.04
C ARG A 173 -8.56 -14.31 -0.88
N ALA A 174 -9.20 -14.34 0.29
CA ALA A 174 -8.77 -15.12 1.43
C ALA A 174 -9.78 -16.25 1.73
N SER A 175 -9.30 -17.39 2.20
CA SER A 175 -10.14 -18.42 2.80
C SER A 175 -10.50 -18.05 4.26
N ALA A 176 -11.50 -18.71 4.82
CA ALA A 176 -11.80 -18.57 6.25
C ALA A 176 -10.62 -19.03 7.13
N GLU A 177 -9.91 -20.07 6.71
CA GLU A 177 -8.71 -20.56 7.41
C GLU A 177 -7.57 -19.55 7.40
N ASP A 178 -7.33 -18.87 6.25
CA ASP A 178 -6.32 -17.80 6.15
C ASP A 178 -6.66 -16.64 7.10
N TYR A 179 -7.92 -16.24 7.13
CA TYR A 179 -8.41 -15.19 8.04
C TYR A 179 -8.22 -15.59 9.50
N ASP A 180 -8.69 -16.77 9.91
CA ASP A 180 -8.63 -17.25 11.29
C ASP A 180 -7.16 -17.37 11.75
N THR A 181 -6.29 -17.86 10.87
CA THR A 181 -4.86 -18.01 11.15
C THR A 181 -4.19 -16.65 11.35
N LEU A 182 -4.35 -15.72 10.43
CA LEU A 182 -3.75 -14.38 10.55
C LEU A 182 -4.32 -13.60 11.74
N ARG A 183 -5.61 -13.72 12.01
CA ARG A 183 -6.26 -13.11 13.16
C ARG A 183 -5.68 -13.67 14.48
N SER A 184 -5.53 -14.99 14.58
CA SER A 184 -4.94 -15.64 15.76
C SER A 184 -3.49 -15.23 15.97
N LEU A 185 -2.69 -15.16 14.91
CA LEU A 185 -1.32 -14.67 14.96
C LEU A 185 -1.24 -13.20 15.40
N ALA A 186 -2.14 -12.35 14.93
CA ALA A 186 -2.19 -10.94 15.33
C ALA A 186 -2.43 -10.82 16.84
N HIS A 187 -3.44 -11.49 17.39
CA HIS A 187 -3.69 -11.50 18.84
C HIS A 187 -2.50 -12.03 19.64
N THR A 188 -1.90 -13.15 19.19
CA THR A 188 -0.73 -13.76 19.83
C THR A 188 0.46 -12.81 19.88
N LEU A 189 0.77 -12.14 18.76
CA LEU A 189 1.87 -11.20 18.68
C LEU A 189 1.62 -9.97 19.54
N ILE A 190 0.43 -9.39 19.47
CA ILE A 190 0.04 -8.21 20.25
C ILE A 190 0.19 -8.50 21.75
N GLU A 191 -0.33 -9.62 22.23
CA GLU A 191 -0.27 -9.98 23.64
C GLU A 191 1.17 -10.30 24.11
N ARG A 192 1.88 -11.13 23.34
CA ARG A 192 3.22 -11.60 23.68
C ARG A 192 4.26 -10.48 23.67
N GLU A 193 4.24 -9.66 22.61
CA GLU A 193 5.26 -8.63 22.38
C GLU A 193 4.84 -7.25 22.90
N LYS A 194 3.64 -7.13 23.47
CA LYS A 194 3.06 -5.85 23.93
C LYS A 194 3.05 -4.80 22.84
N LEU A 195 2.50 -5.19 21.66
CA LEU A 195 2.43 -4.31 20.52
C LEU A 195 1.26 -3.33 20.63
N ASP A 196 1.45 -2.14 20.07
CA ASP A 196 0.37 -1.16 19.88
C ASP A 196 -0.55 -1.54 18.73
N GLY A 197 -0.08 -2.39 17.81
CA GLY A 197 -0.90 -2.92 16.71
C GLY A 197 -0.09 -3.63 15.62
N ILE A 198 -0.83 -4.12 14.63
CA ILE A 198 -0.30 -4.75 13.42
C ILE A 198 -0.43 -3.78 12.24
N ILE A 199 0.62 -3.63 11.45
CA ILE A 199 0.55 -2.88 10.19
C ILE A 199 0.34 -3.87 9.05
N PHE A 200 -0.73 -3.70 8.29
CA PHE A 200 -0.94 -4.45 7.05
C PHE A 200 -0.05 -3.86 5.95
N ALA A 201 1.13 -4.46 5.80
CA ALA A 201 2.16 -4.09 4.85
C ALA A 201 2.09 -4.93 3.56
N GLY A 202 0.86 -5.14 3.11
CA GLY A 202 0.49 -5.82 1.88
C GLY A 202 -0.89 -5.36 1.43
N THR A 203 -1.01 -4.81 0.23
CA THR A 203 -2.27 -4.22 -0.26
C THR A 203 -3.39 -5.24 -0.42
N ASP A 204 -3.04 -6.49 -0.70
CA ASP A 204 -4.01 -7.57 -0.86
C ASP A 204 -4.54 -8.10 0.48
N LEU A 205 -3.96 -7.70 1.64
CA LEU A 205 -4.57 -7.97 2.96
C LEU A 205 -5.95 -7.32 3.13
N ALA A 206 -6.31 -6.34 2.28
CA ALA A 206 -7.67 -5.82 2.18
C ALA A 206 -8.73 -6.90 1.79
N PHE A 207 -8.30 -8.05 1.25
CA PHE A 207 -9.18 -9.21 1.02
C PHE A 207 -9.33 -10.11 2.24
N VAL A 208 -8.46 -9.98 3.23
CA VAL A 208 -8.51 -10.72 4.50
C VAL A 208 -9.26 -9.89 5.55
N PHE A 209 -8.83 -8.64 5.71
CA PHE A 209 -9.28 -7.76 6.78
C PHE A 209 -10.00 -6.53 6.24
N ASN A 210 -11.04 -6.13 6.95
CA ASN A 210 -11.79 -4.91 6.69
C ASN A 210 -12.28 -4.32 8.03
N PRO A 211 -12.83 -3.11 8.05
CA PRO A 211 -13.26 -2.46 9.29
C PRO A 211 -14.31 -3.24 10.10
N GLU A 212 -15.04 -4.17 9.45
CA GLU A 212 -16.13 -4.92 10.07
C GLU A 212 -15.65 -6.22 10.72
N ASN A 213 -14.53 -6.80 10.24
CA ASN A 213 -14.02 -8.09 10.69
C ASN A 213 -12.68 -8.03 11.43
N THR A 214 -12.08 -6.85 11.62
CA THR A 214 -10.78 -6.71 12.29
C THR A 214 -10.99 -6.26 13.73
N ASP A 215 -10.78 -7.17 14.68
CA ASP A 215 -11.06 -6.99 16.11
C ASP A 215 -9.80 -6.76 16.96
N PHE A 216 -8.71 -6.33 16.35
CA PHE A 216 -7.45 -5.99 17.02
C PHE A 216 -6.90 -4.64 16.53
N PRO A 217 -6.03 -3.98 17.32
CA PRO A 217 -5.39 -2.74 16.89
C PRO A 217 -4.56 -2.94 15.63
N HIS A 218 -4.82 -2.14 14.60
CA HIS A 218 -4.12 -2.26 13.31
C HIS A 218 -4.01 -0.94 12.55
N VAL A 219 -3.08 -0.89 11.61
CA VAL A 219 -2.98 0.12 10.55
C VAL A 219 -3.12 -0.60 9.21
N ASP A 220 -4.20 -0.34 8.50
CA ASP A 220 -4.39 -0.83 7.13
C ASP A 220 -3.63 0.10 6.16
N GLY A 221 -2.45 -0.35 5.71
CA GLY A 221 -1.58 0.45 4.85
C GLY A 221 -2.24 0.86 3.53
N ALA A 222 -3.07 0.00 2.94
CA ALA A 222 -3.77 0.32 1.70
C ALA A 222 -4.84 1.40 1.91
N ARG A 223 -5.64 1.30 2.96
CA ARG A 223 -6.69 2.29 3.27
C ARG A 223 -6.13 3.62 3.72
N VAL A 224 -5.05 3.61 4.49
CA VAL A 224 -4.33 4.84 4.88
C VAL A 224 -3.78 5.55 3.65
N HIS A 225 -3.18 4.80 2.74
CA HIS A 225 -2.67 5.35 1.48
C HIS A 225 -3.79 5.90 0.58
N LEU A 226 -4.91 5.20 0.43
CA LEU A 226 -6.09 5.71 -0.28
C LEU A 226 -6.59 7.03 0.29
N LYS A 227 -6.60 7.16 1.61
CA LYS A 227 -6.96 8.41 2.29
C LYS A 227 -5.99 9.55 1.95
N ALA A 228 -4.69 9.28 1.94
CA ALA A 228 -3.66 10.25 1.54
C ALA A 228 -3.81 10.66 0.07
N ILE A 229 -4.08 9.70 -0.84
CA ILE A 229 -4.36 9.99 -2.25
C ILE A 229 -5.55 10.94 -2.39
N MET A 230 -6.67 10.65 -1.75
CA MET A 230 -7.85 11.51 -1.82
C MET A 230 -7.59 12.91 -1.27
N ALA A 231 -6.82 13.03 -0.18
CA ALA A 231 -6.44 14.33 0.36
C ALA A 231 -5.60 15.16 -0.62
N GLU A 232 -4.71 14.52 -1.39
CA GLU A 232 -3.91 15.19 -2.42
C GLU A 232 -4.72 15.57 -3.67
N LEU A 233 -5.72 14.77 -4.05
CA LEU A 233 -6.54 15.03 -5.22
C LEU A 233 -7.53 16.18 -5.03
N LEU A 234 -7.85 16.50 -3.77
CA LEU A 234 -8.83 17.52 -3.39
C LEU A 234 -8.18 18.86 -2.99
N ARG A 235 -6.86 18.95 -3.02
CA ARG A 235 -6.13 20.21 -2.84
C ARG A 235 -6.19 21.05 -4.09
#